data_62523fbada4fd73a80a758b99b315b1b
#
_entry.id   62523fbada4fd73a80a758b99b315b1b
#
_cell.length_a   1.000
_cell.length_b   1.000
_cell.length_c   1.000
_cell.angle_alpha   90.00
_cell.angle_beta   90.00
_cell.angle_gamma   90.00
#
_symmetry.space_group_name_H-M   'P 1'
#
loop_
_entity.id
_entity.type
_entity.pdbx_description
1 polymer ?
#
loop_
_entity_poly.entity_id
_entity_poly.type
_entity_poly.pdbx_seq_one_letter_code
_entity_poly.pdbx_strand_id
1 'polypeptide(L)'
;FDTGRYTFPPSIAFFNSNKLFSNSLEFTIELDQIDEKAFIKNIKPIKEVSISWYEYLIHFIKKYGWWILVILIFIPAGIYLYQKFYKKKISSISIPSIPLEVTLLESLKNIEEKKYWENGRFKKYYSELSNVLWQFLEYRYSIQTFEKTSGEILESLKWSEIPNKYPSELSRFFEISDGVKFAKFNPLQKDNIHSLELIKEIITSQRLDLISMDSNKTSENE
;
A
#
# COMPACT_ATOMS: atom_id res chain seq x y z
N PHE A 1 15.98 -69.08 -24.30
CA PHE A 1 15.60 -70.20 -25.17
C PHE A 1 16.89 -70.71 -25.77
N ASP A 2 17.16 -72.04 -25.59
CA ASP A 2 18.37 -72.63 -26.10
C ASP A 2 18.16 -72.98 -27.59
N THR A 3 19.12 -72.65 -28.39
CA THR A 3 19.19 -73.02 -29.80
C THR A 3 19.70 -74.44 -29.95
N GLY A 4 19.19 -75.14 -30.87
CA GLY A 4 19.64 -76.53 -31.13
C GLY A 4 18.68 -77.35 -31.96
N ARG A 5 19.12 -78.55 -32.25
CA ARG A 5 18.31 -79.54 -32.96
C ARG A 5 17.63 -80.46 -31.95
N TYR A 6 16.33 -80.53 -31.97
CA TYR A 6 15.51 -81.30 -31.01
C TYR A 6 14.79 -82.38 -31.79
N THR A 7 14.80 -83.60 -31.22
CA THR A 7 14.14 -84.76 -31.85
C THR A 7 13.07 -85.28 -30.87
N PHE A 8 11.84 -85.23 -31.30
CA PHE A 8 10.78 -85.89 -30.59
C PHE A 8 10.79 -87.38 -30.93
N PRO A 9 10.85 -88.28 -29.92
CA PRO A 9 10.85 -89.69 -30.15
C PRO A 9 9.47 -90.16 -30.72
N PRO A 10 9.48 -91.25 -31.47
CA PRO A 10 8.24 -91.82 -32.05
C PRO A 10 7.28 -92.17 -30.92
N SER A 11 6.01 -91.75 -31.11
CA SER A 11 4.91 -92.09 -30.19
C SER A 11 4.42 -93.49 -30.48
N ILE A 12 4.08 -94.24 -29.47
CA ILE A 12 3.58 -95.60 -29.60
C ILE A 12 2.03 -95.60 -29.46
N ALA A 13 1.34 -96.10 -30.45
CA ALA A 13 -0.08 -96.30 -30.39
C ALA A 13 -0.45 -97.79 -30.47
N PHE A 14 -1.43 -98.24 -29.73
CA PHE A 14 -1.91 -99.59 -29.68
C PHE A 14 -3.24 -99.70 -30.48
N PHE A 15 -3.23 -100.53 -31.51
CA PHE A 15 -4.44 -100.78 -32.23
C PHE A 15 -4.58 -102.32 -32.52
N ASN A 16 -5.66 -102.92 -32.06
CA ASN A 16 -5.94 -104.34 -32.17
C ASN A 16 -4.76 -105.24 -31.73
N SER A 17 -4.22 -104.98 -30.57
CA SER A 17 -3.04 -105.70 -30.01
C SER A 17 -1.72 -105.47 -30.74
N ASN A 18 -1.69 -104.70 -31.79
CA ASN A 18 -0.48 -104.36 -32.55
C ASN A 18 0.04 -103.02 -32.12
N LYS A 19 1.38 -102.89 -31.96
CA LYS A 19 2.08 -101.63 -31.67
C LYS A 19 2.36 -100.94 -32.99
N LEU A 20 1.87 -99.74 -33.11
CA LEU A 20 2.21 -98.82 -34.21
C LEU A 20 3.13 -97.74 -33.66
N PHE A 21 4.17 -97.40 -34.42
CA PHE A 21 5.09 -96.39 -34.11
C PHE A 21 4.89 -95.19 -35.04
N SER A 22 4.84 -94.00 -34.54
CA SER A 22 4.88 -92.77 -35.36
C SER A 22 6.31 -92.54 -35.88
N ASN A 23 6.47 -91.66 -36.81
CA ASN A 23 7.78 -91.18 -37.21
C ASN A 23 8.34 -90.25 -36.16
N SER A 24 9.67 -90.21 -36.00
CA SER A 24 10.34 -89.18 -35.23
C SER A 24 10.18 -87.84 -35.94
N LEU A 25 9.96 -86.73 -35.15
CA LEU A 25 9.91 -85.37 -35.66
C LEU A 25 11.15 -84.68 -35.22
N GLU A 26 11.93 -84.18 -36.18
CA GLU A 26 13.09 -83.29 -35.88
C GLU A 26 12.73 -81.86 -36.24
N PHE A 27 13.06 -80.94 -35.33
CA PHE A 27 12.98 -79.50 -35.59
C PHE A 27 14.18 -78.80 -35.04
N THR A 28 14.59 -77.70 -35.68
CA THR A 28 15.75 -76.90 -35.31
C THR A 28 15.24 -75.57 -34.85
N ILE A 29 15.71 -75.15 -33.65
CA ILE A 29 15.46 -73.80 -33.16
C ILE A 29 16.71 -72.98 -33.46
N GLU A 30 16.58 -72.01 -34.34
CA GLU A 30 17.61 -71.06 -34.69
C GLU A 30 17.32 -69.74 -33.98
N LEU A 31 18.39 -69.04 -33.54
CA LEU A 31 18.23 -67.67 -33.12
C LEU A 31 17.91 -66.82 -34.34
N ASP A 32 16.82 -66.07 -34.25
CA ASP A 32 16.55 -65.03 -35.20
C ASP A 32 17.69 -64.01 -35.19
N GLN A 33 18.36 -63.78 -36.29
CA GLN A 33 19.39 -62.82 -36.40
C GLN A 33 18.84 -61.42 -36.15
N ILE A 34 18.98 -60.98 -34.91
CA ILE A 34 18.66 -59.59 -34.60
C ILE A 34 19.70 -58.74 -35.35
N ASP A 35 19.20 -57.98 -36.31
CA ASP A 35 20.02 -57.06 -37.08
C ASP A 35 20.64 -56.07 -36.09
N GLU A 36 21.97 -56.20 -35.80
CA GLU A 36 22.70 -55.30 -34.88
C GLU A 36 22.63 -53.83 -35.30
N LYS A 37 22.16 -53.58 -36.54
CA LYS A 37 21.92 -52.24 -37.08
C LYS A 37 20.46 -51.77 -36.88
N ALA A 38 19.59 -52.57 -36.25
CA ALA A 38 18.29 -52.10 -35.87
C ALA A 38 18.45 -51.06 -34.76
N PHE A 39 18.65 -49.81 -35.15
CA PHE A 39 18.64 -48.68 -34.23
C PHE A 39 17.39 -48.74 -33.32
N ILE A 40 17.64 -48.85 -32.03
CA ILE A 40 16.56 -48.68 -31.03
C ILE A 40 15.92 -47.35 -31.34
N LYS A 41 14.69 -47.36 -31.83
CA LYS A 41 13.94 -46.14 -32.11
C LYS A 41 13.83 -45.35 -30.81
N ASN A 42 14.46 -44.15 -30.75
CA ASN A 42 14.34 -43.25 -29.62
C ASN A 42 12.86 -43.05 -29.27
N ILE A 43 12.57 -43.13 -27.98
CA ILE A 43 11.28 -42.80 -27.45
C ILE A 43 10.94 -41.39 -27.95
N LYS A 44 9.77 -41.21 -28.55
CA LYS A 44 9.32 -39.90 -29.02
C LYS A 44 9.47 -38.90 -27.87
N PRO A 45 10.14 -37.74 -28.09
CA PRO A 45 10.25 -36.73 -27.07
C PRO A 45 8.83 -36.30 -26.61
N ILE A 46 8.75 -35.94 -25.33
CA ILE A 46 7.51 -35.41 -24.75
C ILE A 46 7.09 -34.20 -25.59
N LYS A 47 5.90 -34.23 -26.15
CA LYS A 47 5.36 -33.11 -26.92
C LYS A 47 5.16 -31.94 -25.94
N GLU A 48 6.05 -30.95 -25.99
CA GLU A 48 5.83 -29.71 -25.30
C GLU A 48 4.60 -29.02 -25.90
N VAL A 49 3.54 -28.96 -25.12
CA VAL A 49 2.33 -28.21 -25.49
C VAL A 49 2.61 -26.76 -25.01
N SER A 50 2.77 -25.86 -25.96
CA SER A 50 2.86 -24.43 -25.63
C SER A 50 1.54 -23.98 -25.03
N ILE A 51 1.54 -23.79 -23.71
CA ILE A 51 0.36 -23.27 -22.99
C ILE A 51 0.16 -21.83 -23.47
N SER A 52 -1.01 -21.55 -24.03
CA SER A 52 -1.33 -20.20 -24.49
C SER A 52 -1.52 -19.26 -23.28
N TRP A 53 -1.16 -17.98 -23.45
CA TRP A 53 -1.24 -16.98 -22.39
C TRP A 53 -2.64 -16.86 -21.76
N TYR A 54 -3.72 -17.10 -22.52
CA TYR A 54 -5.09 -17.08 -22.01
C TYR A 54 -5.41 -18.28 -21.10
N GLU A 55 -4.79 -19.45 -21.32
CA GLU A 55 -4.94 -20.61 -20.44
C GLU A 55 -4.30 -20.33 -19.06
N TYR A 56 -3.16 -19.61 -19.06
CA TYR A 56 -2.54 -19.12 -17.84
C TYR A 56 -3.47 -18.18 -17.09
N LEU A 57 -4.12 -17.26 -17.81
CA LEU A 57 -5.07 -16.31 -17.23
C LEU A 57 -6.30 -17.03 -16.64
N ILE A 58 -6.86 -18.00 -17.35
CA ILE A 58 -8.01 -18.78 -16.88
C ILE A 58 -7.63 -19.57 -15.61
N HIS A 59 -6.45 -20.17 -15.60
CA HIS A 59 -5.97 -20.92 -14.43
C HIS A 59 -5.74 -20.02 -13.21
N PHE A 60 -5.18 -18.84 -13.45
CA PHE A 60 -5.01 -17.80 -12.43
C PHE A 60 -6.35 -17.33 -11.85
N ILE A 61 -7.33 -17.04 -12.72
CA ILE A 61 -8.69 -16.64 -12.31
C ILE A 61 -9.38 -17.75 -11.53
N LYS A 62 -9.30 -19.01 -11.98
CA LYS A 62 -9.89 -20.14 -11.25
C LYS A 62 -9.27 -20.33 -9.87
N LYS A 63 -7.95 -20.13 -9.74
CA LYS A 63 -7.22 -20.32 -8.48
C LYS A 63 -7.38 -19.15 -7.53
N TYR A 64 -7.35 -17.92 -8.05
CA TYR A 64 -7.33 -16.68 -7.25
C TYR A 64 -8.58 -15.82 -7.41
N GLY A 65 -9.55 -16.22 -8.22
CA GLY A 65 -10.75 -15.43 -8.52
C GLY A 65 -11.54 -15.02 -7.28
N TRP A 66 -11.59 -15.89 -6.27
CA TRP A 66 -12.19 -15.57 -4.97
C TRP A 66 -11.47 -14.37 -4.28
N TRP A 67 -10.14 -14.38 -4.30
CA TRP A 67 -9.36 -13.30 -3.72
C TRP A 67 -9.51 -11.99 -4.48
N ILE A 68 -9.63 -12.06 -5.82
CA ILE A 68 -9.89 -10.89 -6.66
C ILE A 68 -11.26 -10.30 -6.32
N LEU A 69 -12.29 -11.11 -6.13
CA LEU A 69 -13.62 -10.67 -5.69
C LEU A 69 -13.58 -10.01 -4.30
N VAL A 70 -12.86 -10.61 -3.37
CA VAL A 70 -12.67 -10.04 -2.02
C VAL A 70 -12.01 -8.67 -2.11
N ILE A 71 -10.92 -8.52 -2.86
CA ILE A 71 -10.21 -7.26 -3.05
C ILE A 71 -11.12 -6.21 -3.71
N LEU A 72 -11.89 -6.61 -4.72
CA LEU A 72 -12.80 -5.72 -5.47
C LEU A 72 -13.94 -5.19 -4.60
N ILE A 73 -14.36 -5.92 -3.57
CA ILE A 73 -15.38 -5.50 -2.61
C ILE A 73 -14.74 -4.67 -1.47
N PHE A 74 -13.61 -5.12 -0.92
CA PHE A 74 -13.00 -4.48 0.25
C PHE A 74 -12.34 -3.13 -0.06
N ILE A 75 -11.76 -2.95 -1.25
CA ILE A 75 -11.17 -1.66 -1.62
C ILE A 75 -12.22 -0.55 -1.67
N PRO A 76 -13.32 -0.65 -2.45
CA PRO A 76 -14.33 0.41 -2.47
C PRO A 76 -15.06 0.56 -1.13
N ALA A 77 -15.28 -0.54 -0.39
CA ALA A 77 -15.82 -0.47 0.96
C ALA A 77 -14.87 0.27 1.91
N GLY A 78 -13.58 0.01 1.84
CA GLY A 78 -12.55 0.73 2.60
C GLY A 78 -12.49 2.22 2.24
N ILE A 79 -12.54 2.55 0.94
CA ILE A 79 -12.59 3.93 0.45
C ILE A 79 -13.89 4.62 0.92
N TYR A 80 -15.03 3.93 0.84
CA TYR A 80 -16.31 4.46 1.31
C TYR A 80 -16.30 4.71 2.82
N LEU A 81 -15.80 3.78 3.62
CA LEU A 81 -15.65 3.94 5.05
C LEU A 81 -14.66 5.06 5.39
N TYR A 82 -13.51 5.10 4.71
CA TYR A 82 -12.53 6.17 4.84
C TYR A 82 -13.16 7.53 4.51
N GLN A 83 -13.88 7.66 3.40
CA GLN A 83 -14.57 8.88 3.05
C GLN A 83 -15.68 9.23 4.06
N LYS A 84 -16.44 8.26 4.53
CA LYS A 84 -17.50 8.47 5.51
C LYS A 84 -16.96 8.91 6.88
N PHE A 85 -15.86 8.30 7.33
CA PHE A 85 -15.27 8.63 8.62
C PHE A 85 -14.35 9.86 8.56
N TYR A 86 -13.61 10.05 7.47
CA TYR A 86 -12.73 11.21 7.30
C TYR A 86 -13.45 12.43 6.76
N LYS A 87 -14.38 12.30 5.80
CA LYS A 87 -15.16 13.45 5.31
C LYS A 87 -16.10 14.01 6.37
N LYS A 88 -16.52 13.23 7.37
CA LYS A 88 -17.28 13.77 8.48
C LYS A 88 -16.48 14.78 9.33
N LYS A 89 -15.15 14.81 9.16
CA LYS A 89 -14.26 15.78 9.81
C LYS A 89 -13.91 17.00 8.91
N ILE A 90 -14.21 16.90 7.61
CA ILE A 90 -14.01 18.00 6.62
C ILE A 90 -15.35 18.43 5.99
N SER A 91 -16.47 17.81 6.41
CA SER A 91 -17.79 18.17 5.92
C SER A 91 -18.25 19.48 6.53
N SER A 92 -18.48 20.39 5.62
CA SER A 92 -19.05 21.72 5.81
C SER A 92 -18.15 22.69 6.57
N ILE A 93 -17.09 23.15 5.91
CA ILE A 93 -16.96 24.59 5.87
C ILE A 93 -18.08 25.07 4.92
N SER A 94 -19.35 25.01 5.40
CA SER A 94 -20.27 26.08 5.07
C SER A 94 -19.48 27.32 5.46
N ILE A 95 -19.25 28.24 4.52
CA ILE A 95 -18.68 29.54 4.82
C ILE A 95 -19.47 30.07 6.02
N PRO A 96 -18.95 29.98 7.24
CA PRO A 96 -19.64 30.61 8.34
C PRO A 96 -19.47 32.12 8.10
N SER A 97 -20.47 32.87 8.42
CA SER A 97 -20.39 34.32 8.59
C SER A 97 -19.37 34.76 9.66
N ILE A 98 -18.60 33.82 10.21
CA ILE A 98 -17.56 33.99 11.21
C ILE A 98 -16.22 33.89 10.47
N PRO A 99 -15.36 34.90 10.54
CA PRO A 99 -14.00 34.85 9.97
C PRO A 99 -13.25 33.61 10.45
N LEU A 100 -12.46 32.99 9.55
CA LEU A 100 -11.72 31.76 9.88
C LEU A 100 -10.81 31.93 11.10
N GLU A 101 -10.24 33.11 11.27
CA GLU A 101 -9.39 33.45 12.41
C GLU A 101 -10.10 33.28 13.77
N VAL A 102 -11.41 33.58 13.83
CA VAL A 102 -12.20 33.37 15.06
C VAL A 102 -12.35 31.90 15.37
N THR A 103 -12.63 31.07 14.34
CA THR A 103 -12.73 29.61 14.49
C THR A 103 -11.39 28.99 14.89
N LEU A 104 -10.27 29.51 14.36
CA LEU A 104 -8.94 29.02 14.71
C LEU A 104 -8.56 29.43 16.15
N LEU A 105 -8.90 30.64 16.59
CA LEU A 105 -8.69 31.08 17.97
C LEU A 105 -9.53 30.25 18.97
N GLU A 106 -10.76 29.91 18.61
CA GLU A 106 -11.60 29.00 19.40
C GLU A 106 -10.99 27.59 19.47
N SER A 107 -10.40 27.11 18.37
CA SER A 107 -9.70 25.84 18.35
C SER A 107 -8.47 25.85 19.27
N LEU A 108 -7.70 26.93 19.30
CA LEU A 108 -6.58 27.10 20.23
C LEU A 108 -7.06 27.09 21.70
N LYS A 109 -8.17 27.76 22.00
CA LYS A 109 -8.75 27.74 23.35
C LYS A 109 -9.15 26.31 23.74
N ASN A 110 -9.78 25.57 22.85
CA ASN A 110 -10.10 24.15 23.05
C ASN A 110 -8.87 23.27 23.32
N ILE A 111 -7.74 23.54 22.63
CA ILE A 111 -6.48 22.81 22.86
C ILE A 111 -5.93 23.12 24.25
N GLU A 112 -5.99 24.38 24.67
CA GLU A 112 -5.59 24.85 26.01
C GLU A 112 -6.42 24.17 27.11
N GLU A 113 -7.75 24.17 26.97
CA GLU A 113 -8.68 23.56 27.94
C GLU A 113 -8.48 22.04 28.08
N LYS A 114 -8.09 21.33 27.01
CA LYS A 114 -7.84 19.87 27.01
C LYS A 114 -6.56 19.46 27.72
N LYS A 115 -5.66 20.40 28.06
CA LYS A 115 -4.46 20.17 28.83
C LYS A 115 -3.63 18.97 28.38
N TYR A 116 -3.52 18.80 27.06
CA TYR A 116 -2.86 17.61 26.48
C TYR A 116 -1.42 17.41 26.96
N TRP A 117 -0.62 18.47 26.99
CA TRP A 117 0.79 18.39 27.41
C TRP A 117 0.93 18.16 28.91
N GLU A 118 0.02 18.71 29.75
CA GLU A 118 -0.01 18.44 31.20
C GLU A 118 -0.28 16.97 31.50
N ASN A 119 -1.04 16.29 30.61
CA ASN A 119 -1.35 14.87 30.69
C ASN A 119 -0.34 13.98 29.92
N GLY A 120 0.85 14.50 29.59
CA GLY A 120 1.90 13.76 28.87
C GLY A 120 1.60 13.43 27.39
N ARG A 121 0.53 14.00 26.83
CA ARG A 121 0.11 13.77 25.43
C ARG A 121 0.72 14.79 24.47
N PHE A 122 2.04 14.96 24.54
CA PHE A 122 2.77 15.95 23.74
C PHE A 122 2.55 15.82 22.24
N LYS A 123 2.62 14.59 21.70
CA LYS A 123 2.40 14.36 20.28
C LYS A 123 1.04 14.87 19.81
N LYS A 124 0.00 14.65 20.60
CA LYS A 124 -1.35 15.13 20.27
C LYS A 124 -1.43 16.65 20.32
N TYR A 125 -0.84 17.24 21.35
CA TYR A 125 -0.77 18.69 21.53
C TYR A 125 -0.14 19.37 20.31
N TYR A 126 1.09 18.99 19.95
CA TYR A 126 1.80 19.58 18.81
C TYR A 126 1.17 19.25 17.47
N SER A 127 0.48 18.10 17.32
CA SER A 127 -0.27 17.80 16.11
C SER A 127 -1.47 18.72 15.93
N GLU A 128 -2.21 19.00 17.00
CA GLU A 128 -3.36 19.93 16.96
C GLU A 128 -2.89 21.37 16.73
N LEU A 129 -1.84 21.82 17.41
CA LEU A 129 -1.25 23.16 17.19
C LEU A 129 -0.75 23.33 15.75
N SER A 130 -0.01 22.35 15.21
CA SER A 130 0.45 22.40 13.82
C SER A 130 -0.73 22.47 12.85
N ASN A 131 -1.80 21.74 13.10
CA ASN A 131 -2.97 21.74 12.24
C ASN A 131 -3.65 23.10 12.19
N VAL A 132 -3.79 23.78 13.34
CA VAL A 132 -4.32 25.16 13.41
C VAL A 132 -3.42 26.13 12.65
N LEU A 133 -2.11 26.06 12.87
CA LEU A 133 -1.13 26.91 12.19
C LEU A 133 -1.17 26.67 10.66
N TRP A 134 -1.21 25.43 10.21
CA TRP A 134 -1.25 25.09 8.80
C TRP A 134 -2.49 25.64 8.11
N GLN A 135 -3.68 25.48 8.71
CA GLN A 135 -4.92 26.04 8.18
C GLN A 135 -4.84 27.58 8.06
N PHE A 136 -4.23 28.24 9.07
CA PHE A 136 -4.03 29.69 9.02
C PHE A 136 -3.09 30.11 7.90
N LEU A 137 -1.92 29.45 7.76
CA LEU A 137 -0.92 29.77 6.73
C LEU A 137 -1.47 29.52 5.32
N GLU A 138 -2.23 28.46 5.14
CA GLU A 138 -2.88 28.14 3.86
C GLU A 138 -3.91 29.20 3.49
N TYR A 139 -4.77 29.54 4.43
CA TYR A 139 -5.81 30.56 4.21
C TYR A 139 -5.23 31.97 3.97
N ARG A 140 -4.29 32.38 4.80
CA ARG A 140 -3.80 33.77 4.80
C ARG A 140 -2.72 34.03 3.75
N TYR A 141 -1.81 33.07 3.55
CA TYR A 141 -0.64 33.23 2.68
C TYR A 141 -0.68 32.31 1.45
N SER A 142 -1.75 31.54 1.25
CA SER A 142 -1.90 30.60 0.13
C SER A 142 -0.74 29.59 0.04
N ILE A 143 -0.15 29.23 1.17
CA ILE A 143 0.93 28.24 1.25
C ILE A 143 0.30 26.86 1.43
N GLN A 144 0.51 25.93 0.48
CA GLN A 144 0.03 24.54 0.56
C GLN A 144 0.77 23.76 1.66
N THR A 145 0.39 23.99 2.90
CA THR A 145 1.10 23.49 4.09
C THR A 145 0.96 21.98 4.30
N PHE A 146 -0.17 21.40 3.88
CA PHE A 146 -0.43 19.97 4.08
C PHE A 146 0.39 19.07 3.15
N GLU A 147 0.95 19.62 2.08
CA GLU A 147 1.76 18.89 1.10
C GLU A 147 3.26 19.15 1.26
N LYS A 148 3.65 19.98 2.24
CA LYS A 148 5.02 20.44 2.44
C LYS A 148 5.60 19.99 3.77
N THR A 149 6.90 19.81 3.79
CA THR A 149 7.67 19.62 5.02
C THR A 149 7.81 20.94 5.80
N SER A 150 8.14 20.87 7.08
CA SER A 150 8.38 22.05 7.92
C SER A 150 9.43 23.01 7.33
N GLY A 151 10.49 22.45 6.73
CA GLY A 151 11.53 23.24 6.04
C GLY A 151 11.01 23.97 4.81
N GLU A 152 10.22 23.31 3.97
CA GLU A 152 9.62 23.90 2.76
C GLU A 152 8.57 24.96 3.12
N ILE A 153 7.84 24.78 4.22
CA ILE A 153 6.93 25.81 4.73
C ILE A 153 7.72 27.05 5.15
N LEU A 154 8.80 26.88 5.92
CA LEU A 154 9.67 27.99 6.34
C LEU A 154 10.27 28.71 5.14
N GLU A 155 10.67 28.00 4.12
CA GLU A 155 11.19 28.64 2.89
C GLU A 155 10.09 29.42 2.14
N SER A 156 8.89 28.87 2.07
CA SER A 156 7.74 29.56 1.47
C SER A 156 7.36 30.82 2.25
N LEU A 157 7.52 30.81 3.58
CA LEU A 157 7.26 31.98 4.43
C LEU A 157 8.22 33.14 4.18
N LYS A 158 9.47 32.88 3.76
CA LYS A 158 10.43 33.95 3.39
C LYS A 158 9.96 34.82 2.22
N TRP A 159 9.12 34.24 1.35
CA TRP A 159 8.59 34.91 0.16
C TRP A 159 7.15 35.40 0.36
N SER A 160 6.61 35.28 1.58
CA SER A 160 5.29 35.74 1.94
C SER A 160 5.36 37.10 2.67
N GLU A 161 4.22 37.77 2.77
CA GLU A 161 4.09 39.05 3.48
C GLU A 161 4.02 38.88 5.02
N ILE A 162 4.48 37.75 5.54
CA ILE A 162 4.51 37.53 6.99
C ILE A 162 5.55 38.44 7.64
N PRO A 163 5.26 39.12 8.78
CA PRO A 163 6.23 39.94 9.45
C PRO A 163 7.53 39.19 9.82
N ASN A 164 8.67 39.82 9.58
CA ASN A 164 10.01 39.20 9.68
C ASN A 164 10.36 38.57 11.04
N LYS A 165 9.62 38.91 12.09
CA LYS A 165 9.81 38.29 13.42
C LYS A 165 9.32 36.86 13.51
N TYR A 166 8.29 36.48 12.74
CA TYR A 166 7.65 35.17 12.85
C TYR A 166 8.41 34.01 12.22
N PRO A 167 9.11 34.11 11.07
CA PRO A 167 9.84 32.98 10.51
C PRO A 167 10.84 32.31 11.43
N SER A 168 11.56 33.10 12.28
CA SER A 168 12.49 32.56 13.25
C SER A 168 11.80 31.83 14.39
N GLU A 169 10.71 32.42 14.92
CA GLU A 169 9.90 31.80 15.97
C GLU A 169 9.21 30.53 15.47
N LEU A 170 8.70 30.54 14.25
CA LEU A 170 8.10 29.38 13.61
C LEU A 170 9.13 28.27 13.32
N SER A 171 10.38 28.62 13.00
CA SER A 171 11.46 27.65 12.87
C SER A 171 11.65 26.85 14.15
N ARG A 172 11.69 27.56 15.30
CA ARG A 172 11.79 26.92 16.62
C ARG A 172 10.55 26.04 16.92
N PHE A 173 9.35 26.55 16.63
CA PHE A 173 8.12 25.79 16.80
C PHE A 173 8.15 24.49 15.98
N PHE A 174 8.54 24.54 14.71
CA PHE A 174 8.62 23.36 13.87
C PHE A 174 9.67 22.36 14.35
N GLU A 175 10.85 22.84 14.79
CA GLU A 175 11.89 21.96 15.35
C GLU A 175 11.36 21.18 16.55
N ILE A 176 10.70 21.83 17.50
CA ILE A 176 10.11 21.19 18.67
C ILE A 176 8.98 20.25 18.25
N SER A 177 8.08 20.70 17.38
CA SER A 177 6.93 19.92 16.91
C SER A 177 7.36 18.63 16.20
N ASP A 178 8.35 18.71 15.31
CA ASP A 178 8.88 17.57 14.58
C ASP A 178 9.64 16.62 15.51
N GLY A 179 10.41 17.15 16.45
CA GLY A 179 11.05 16.37 17.50
C GLY A 179 10.05 15.58 18.34
N VAL A 180 8.93 16.19 18.72
CA VAL A 180 7.85 15.51 19.47
C VAL A 180 7.14 14.46 18.63
N LYS A 181 6.82 14.78 17.37
CA LYS A 181 6.06 13.88 16.48
C LYS A 181 6.85 12.65 16.06
N PHE A 182 8.14 12.81 15.79
CA PHE A 182 8.97 11.81 15.14
C PHE A 182 10.10 11.26 16.03
N ALA A 183 10.66 12.06 16.95
CA ALA A 183 11.80 11.67 17.79
C ALA A 183 11.45 11.44 19.28
N LYS A 184 10.15 11.46 19.66
CA LYS A 184 9.71 11.33 21.07
C LYS A 184 10.36 12.36 22.00
N PHE A 185 10.68 13.54 21.49
CA PHE A 185 11.21 14.63 22.29
C PHE A 185 10.19 15.09 23.33
N ASN A 186 10.63 15.38 24.55
CA ASN A 186 9.80 15.92 25.63
C ASN A 186 10.13 17.39 25.83
N PRO A 187 9.29 18.32 25.35
CA PRO A 187 9.50 19.76 25.49
C PRO A 187 9.38 20.21 26.96
N LEU A 188 10.04 21.27 27.28
CA LEU A 188 9.87 21.92 28.57
C LEU A 188 8.50 22.61 28.64
N GLN A 189 7.96 22.80 29.84
CA GLN A 189 6.69 23.50 30.04
C GLN A 189 6.66 24.87 29.36
N LYS A 190 7.74 25.61 29.44
CA LYS A 190 7.89 26.95 28.80
C LYS A 190 7.76 26.86 27.27
N ASP A 191 8.24 25.77 26.64
CA ASP A 191 8.17 25.62 25.20
C ASP A 191 6.73 25.29 24.76
N ASN A 192 5.98 24.53 25.57
CA ASN A 192 4.58 24.24 25.32
C ASN A 192 3.72 25.50 25.39
N ILE A 193 3.88 26.31 26.42
CA ILE A 193 3.16 27.59 26.63
C ILE A 193 3.52 28.54 25.48
N HIS A 194 4.81 28.75 25.24
CA HIS A 194 5.29 29.65 24.17
C HIS A 194 4.75 29.25 22.79
N SER A 195 4.71 27.96 22.48
CA SER A 195 4.17 27.47 21.22
C SER A 195 2.69 27.82 21.00
N LEU A 196 1.87 27.74 22.03
CA LEU A 196 0.47 28.14 21.97
C LEU A 196 0.31 29.65 21.79
N GLU A 197 1.06 30.42 22.62
CA GLU A 197 1.03 31.88 22.60
C GLU A 197 1.50 32.43 21.25
N LEU A 198 2.56 31.90 20.69
CA LEU A 198 3.07 32.27 19.37
C LEU A 198 1.99 32.14 18.28
N ILE A 199 1.34 30.98 18.18
CA ILE A 199 0.31 30.77 17.17
C ILE A 199 -0.88 31.71 17.40
N LYS A 200 -1.28 31.91 18.67
CA LYS A 200 -2.35 32.82 19.06
C LYS A 200 -1.99 34.28 18.69
N GLU A 201 -0.78 34.69 18.92
CA GLU A 201 -0.28 36.04 18.57
C GLU A 201 -0.30 36.25 17.07
N ILE A 202 0.22 35.28 16.28
CA ILE A 202 0.24 35.38 14.82
C ILE A 202 -1.18 35.54 14.25
N ILE A 203 -2.14 34.73 14.68
CA ILE A 203 -3.53 34.81 14.20
C ILE A 203 -4.18 36.13 14.62
N THR A 204 -3.94 36.57 15.85
CA THR A 204 -4.57 37.79 16.40
C THR A 204 -4.00 39.05 15.73
N SER A 205 -2.70 39.15 15.54
CA SER A 205 -2.06 40.33 14.93
C SER A 205 -2.53 40.53 13.48
N GLN A 206 -2.60 39.45 12.71
CA GLN A 206 -3.03 39.52 11.32
C GLN A 206 -4.54 39.83 11.16
N ARG A 207 -5.36 39.46 12.15
CA ARG A 207 -6.77 39.85 12.20
C ARG A 207 -6.95 41.35 12.42
N LEU A 208 -6.12 41.94 13.28
CA LEU A 208 -6.17 43.40 13.55
C LEU A 208 -5.79 44.19 12.29
N ASP A 209 -4.78 43.74 11.54
CA ASP A 209 -4.36 44.37 10.29
C ASP A 209 -5.50 44.43 9.25
N LEU A 210 -6.27 43.33 9.12
CA LEU A 210 -7.44 43.30 8.23
C LEU A 210 -8.52 44.29 8.62
N ILE A 211 -8.86 44.37 9.90
CA ILE A 211 -9.88 45.30 10.42
C ILE A 211 -9.46 46.77 10.18
N SER A 212 -8.18 47.05 10.36
CA SER A 212 -7.64 48.41 10.13
C SER A 212 -7.66 48.79 8.63
N MET A 213 -7.38 47.85 7.74
CA MET A 213 -7.43 48.08 6.28
C MET A 213 -8.87 48.31 5.78
N ASP A 214 -9.86 47.57 6.30
CA ASP A 214 -11.25 47.72 5.94
C ASP A 214 -11.83 49.06 6.45
N SER A 215 -11.45 49.51 7.65
CA SER A 215 -11.88 50.78 8.21
C SER A 215 -11.32 51.99 7.41
N ASN A 216 -10.09 51.91 6.91
CA ASN A 216 -9.50 52.96 6.06
C ASN A 216 -10.12 53.02 4.66
N LYS A 217 -10.52 51.90 4.06
CA LYS A 217 -11.21 51.87 2.79
C LYS A 217 -12.61 52.47 2.84
N THR A 218 -13.28 52.38 3.97
CA THR A 218 -14.63 52.95 4.17
C THR A 218 -14.59 54.47 4.32
N SER A 219 -13.50 55.01 4.91
CA SER A 219 -13.29 56.44 5.12
C SER A 219 -12.75 57.18 3.88
N GLU A 220 -12.24 56.50 2.84
CA GLU A 220 -11.81 57.10 1.56
C GLU A 220 -12.94 57.20 0.53
N ASN A 221 -14.07 56.54 0.76
CA ASN A 221 -15.22 56.51 -0.13
C ASN A 221 -16.41 57.39 0.37
N GLU A 222 -16.26 58.15 1.44
CA GLU A 222 -17.17 59.23 1.87
C GLU A 222 -16.58 60.60 1.53
#